data_2f6e2a0c39e7e0e01b9372e6b1bbc96e
#
_entry.id   2f6e2a0c39e7e0e01b9372e6b1bbc96e
#
_cell.length_a   1.000
_cell.length_b   1.000
_cell.length_c   1.000
_cell.angle_alpha   90.00
_cell.angle_beta   90.00
_cell.angle_gamma   90.00
#
_symmetry.space_group_name_H-M   'P 1'
#
loop_
_entity.id
_entity.type
_entity.pdbx_description
1 polymer ?
#
loop_
_entity_poly.entity_id
_entity_poly.type
_entity_poly.pdbx_seq_one_letter_code
_entity_poly.pdbx_strand_id
1 'polypeptide(L)'
;MFNAANQTHFSLSIEGASHDLQVLEFTGREAISQPFVFELELISERPDLDLESLLHQPAFLALSPSGTGIHGLIYRIAQGDSGQRLTRYHVTLRPQLAYLAHRINQRIFQHLSVEKIISQVLEEHGIQSNAYKFQFGPSVYPEREYCVQYDESDLHFIQRLCEEEGIHYHFQHSEQGHVLVFGDDQTVFPKLASTAYQQDSGLVADDPVIKRFALRLETRSNRVTRRDYNFEKPKLLMEAAFNSEFQPDLEDYDYPGSFVERERGKHLAKRTLERHRSDYELASGESDQPLLVSGHYLSLSAHPREEWNQLWLLTEI
;
A
#
# COMPACT_ATOMS: atom_id res chain seq x y z
N MET A 1 -27.38 18.51 26.05
CA MET A 1 -27.89 17.56 25.04
C MET A 1 -27.15 17.90 23.77
N PHE A 2 -26.13 17.14 23.44
CA PHE A 2 -25.42 17.32 22.19
C PHE A 2 -26.30 16.82 21.05
N ASN A 3 -26.59 17.68 20.10
CA ASN A 3 -27.41 17.36 18.94
C ASN A 3 -26.53 16.61 17.95
N ALA A 4 -26.85 15.37 17.62
CA ALA A 4 -26.09 14.52 16.66
C ALA A 4 -25.86 15.18 15.28
N ALA A 5 -26.65 16.18 14.94
CA ALA A 5 -26.53 16.96 13.71
C ALA A 5 -25.30 17.92 13.67
N ASN A 6 -24.62 18.12 14.80
CA ASN A 6 -23.46 19.04 14.90
C ASN A 6 -22.13 18.30 15.17
N GLN A 7 -22.09 16.98 15.13
CA GLN A 7 -20.84 16.23 15.18
C GLN A 7 -20.28 16.13 13.77
N THR A 8 -19.09 16.70 13.56
CA THR A 8 -18.31 16.42 12.35
C THR A 8 -17.99 14.93 12.31
N HIS A 9 -18.34 14.26 11.22
CA HIS A 9 -18.05 12.83 11.04
C HIS A 9 -16.55 12.54 11.00
N PHE A 10 -15.76 13.54 10.66
CA PHE A 10 -14.31 13.46 10.52
C PHE A 10 -13.63 14.38 11.54
N SER A 11 -12.61 13.88 12.19
CA SER A 11 -11.80 14.69 13.12
C SER A 11 -10.33 14.35 12.98
N LEU A 12 -9.48 15.35 13.21
CA LEU A 12 -8.04 15.20 13.25
C LEU A 12 -7.57 15.36 14.70
N SER A 13 -6.78 14.41 15.19
CA SER A 13 -6.02 14.54 16.43
C SER A 13 -4.53 14.55 16.10
N ILE A 14 -3.74 15.38 16.80
CA ILE A 14 -2.29 15.50 16.62
C ILE A 14 -1.65 15.23 17.97
N GLU A 15 -0.72 14.28 18.02
CA GLU A 15 -0.06 13.91 19.26
C GLU A 15 0.76 15.09 19.83
N GLY A 16 0.66 15.30 21.15
CA GLY A 16 1.38 16.35 21.86
C GLY A 16 0.95 17.78 21.55
N ALA A 17 -0.06 17.99 20.71
CA ALA A 17 -0.53 19.31 20.33
C ALA A 17 -1.99 19.56 20.74
N SER A 18 -2.25 20.71 21.38
CA SER A 18 -3.61 21.22 21.59
C SER A 18 -3.95 22.18 20.45
N HIS A 19 -4.94 21.82 19.64
CA HIS A 19 -5.38 22.61 18.49
C HIS A 19 -6.91 22.64 18.40
N ASP A 20 -7.42 23.59 17.62
CA ASP A 20 -8.82 23.75 17.25
C ASP A 20 -9.09 23.45 15.77
N LEU A 21 -8.14 22.79 15.10
CA LEU A 21 -8.22 22.40 13.69
C LEU A 21 -9.43 21.48 13.48
N GLN A 22 -10.33 21.89 12.58
CA GLN A 22 -11.49 21.13 12.16
C GLN A 22 -11.31 20.69 10.70
N VAL A 23 -11.62 19.45 10.39
CA VAL A 23 -11.55 18.92 9.01
C VAL A 23 -12.72 19.47 8.23
N LEU A 24 -12.41 20.18 7.14
CA LEU A 24 -13.38 20.68 6.18
C LEU A 24 -13.63 19.65 5.08
N GLU A 25 -12.56 19.18 4.48
CA GLU A 25 -12.56 18.09 3.50
C GLU A 25 -11.20 17.38 3.50
N PHE A 26 -11.17 16.21 2.92
CA PHE A 26 -9.93 15.52 2.63
C PHE A 26 -10.04 14.68 1.36
N THR A 27 -8.91 14.45 0.73
CA THR A 27 -8.72 13.46 -0.33
C THR A 27 -7.60 12.52 0.09
N GLY A 28 -7.69 11.25 -0.28
CA GLY A 28 -6.68 10.27 0.08
C GLY A 28 -6.47 9.26 -1.02
N ARG A 29 -5.27 8.69 -1.03
CA ARG A 29 -4.94 7.52 -1.84
C ARG A 29 -4.16 6.54 -0.98
N GLU A 30 -4.63 5.32 -0.96
CA GLU A 30 -4.00 4.20 -0.30
C GLU A 30 -3.95 3.02 -1.26
N ALA A 31 -2.78 2.40 -1.45
CA ALA A 31 -2.60 1.28 -2.35
C ALA A 31 -1.61 0.26 -1.80
N ILE A 32 -1.77 -1.01 -2.21
CA ILE A 32 -0.81 -2.07 -1.92
C ILE A 32 0.55 -1.70 -2.52
N SER A 33 1.63 -1.91 -1.76
CA SER A 33 3.02 -1.63 -2.13
C SER A 33 3.31 -0.16 -2.46
N GLN A 34 2.51 0.77 -1.90
CA GLN A 34 2.73 2.20 -2.00
C GLN A 34 2.53 2.89 -0.64
N PRO A 35 3.35 3.89 -0.30
CA PRO A 35 3.05 4.76 0.83
C PRO A 35 1.78 5.56 0.58
N PHE A 36 0.84 5.51 1.52
CA PHE A 36 -0.40 6.29 1.42
C PHE A 36 -0.15 7.80 1.49
N VAL A 37 -1.11 8.56 1.00
CA VAL A 37 -1.15 10.02 1.10
C VAL A 37 -2.58 10.48 1.33
N PHE A 38 -2.78 11.33 2.34
CA PHE A 38 -4.05 12.00 2.61
C PHE A 38 -3.81 13.50 2.70
N GLU A 39 -4.52 14.25 1.90
CA GLU A 39 -4.47 15.71 1.87
C GLU A 39 -5.73 16.27 2.51
N LEU A 40 -5.56 17.04 3.58
CA LEU A 40 -6.63 17.59 4.40
C LEU A 40 -6.68 19.09 4.23
N GLU A 41 -7.88 19.61 3.99
CA GLU A 41 -8.20 21.02 4.19
C GLU A 41 -8.83 21.20 5.58
N LEU A 42 -8.24 22.08 6.37
CA LEU A 42 -8.60 22.31 7.77
C LEU A 42 -8.93 23.78 7.98
N ILE A 43 -9.74 24.05 8.97
CA ILE A 43 -10.04 25.41 9.46
C ILE A 43 -9.76 25.53 10.94
N SER A 44 -9.31 26.73 11.35
CA SER A 44 -9.06 27.10 12.74
C SER A 44 -9.47 28.55 13.00
N GLU A 45 -9.87 28.88 14.22
CA GLU A 45 -10.03 30.27 14.66
C GLU A 45 -8.68 30.94 14.95
N ARG A 46 -7.60 30.16 15.02
CA ARG A 46 -6.24 30.65 15.29
C ARG A 46 -5.48 30.88 13.99
N PRO A 47 -5.06 32.14 13.71
CA PRO A 47 -4.26 32.46 12.53
C PRO A 47 -2.74 32.29 12.75
N ASP A 48 -2.33 31.85 13.93
CA ASP A 48 -0.95 31.90 14.41
C ASP A 48 -0.45 30.54 14.91
N LEU A 49 -0.94 29.44 14.31
CA LEU A 49 -0.43 28.11 14.65
C LEU A 49 1.05 27.98 14.30
N ASP A 50 1.83 27.46 15.22
CA ASP A 50 3.23 27.14 14.99
C ASP A 50 3.35 25.91 14.09
N LEU A 51 3.53 26.13 12.78
CA LEU A 51 3.57 25.07 11.78
C LEU A 51 4.78 24.16 11.95
N GLU A 52 5.92 24.71 12.40
CA GLU A 52 7.14 23.94 12.57
C GLU A 52 7.00 22.92 13.71
N SER A 53 6.33 23.29 14.79
CA SER A 53 6.05 22.39 15.92
C SER A 53 5.08 21.25 15.57
N LEU A 54 4.23 21.45 14.57
CA LEU A 54 3.26 20.45 14.09
C LEU A 54 3.86 19.53 13.02
N LEU A 55 4.90 19.96 12.31
CA LEU A 55 5.54 19.15 11.28
C LEU A 55 6.17 17.90 11.90
N HIS A 56 6.02 16.74 11.25
CA HIS A 56 6.49 15.43 11.69
C HIS A 56 5.73 14.83 12.89
N GLN A 57 4.76 15.52 13.46
CA GLN A 57 3.98 14.96 14.57
C GLN A 57 3.07 13.83 14.08
N PRO A 58 2.92 12.76 14.88
CA PRO A 58 1.90 11.75 14.65
C PRO A 58 0.50 12.37 14.70
N ALA A 59 -0.33 11.96 13.75
CA ALA A 59 -1.71 12.44 13.68
C ALA A 59 -2.66 11.32 13.23
N PHE A 60 -3.88 11.38 13.72
CA PHE A 60 -4.94 10.42 13.39
C PHE A 60 -6.15 11.14 12.82
N LEU A 61 -6.48 10.80 11.56
CA LEU A 61 -7.70 11.22 10.90
C LEU A 61 -8.79 10.18 11.18
N ALA A 62 -9.71 10.47 12.08
CA ALA A 62 -10.87 9.63 12.35
C ALA A 62 -11.87 9.75 11.20
N LEU A 63 -12.29 8.62 10.62
CA LEU A 63 -13.27 8.52 9.53
C LEU A 63 -14.67 8.15 10.06
N SER A 64 -14.75 7.76 11.31
CA SER A 64 -16.02 7.40 11.96
C SER A 64 -15.94 7.64 13.46
N PRO A 65 -17.11 7.84 14.13
CA PRO A 65 -17.18 7.92 15.58
C PRO A 65 -16.71 6.65 16.31
N SER A 66 -16.65 5.52 15.61
CA SER A 66 -16.18 4.23 16.16
C SER A 66 -14.67 4.09 16.27
N GLY A 67 -13.90 5.13 15.91
CA GLY A 67 -12.44 5.12 15.99
C GLY A 67 -11.72 4.48 14.78
N THR A 68 -12.45 4.19 13.70
CA THR A 68 -11.82 3.80 12.43
C THR A 68 -11.22 5.04 11.77
N GLY A 69 -10.00 4.95 11.30
CA GLY A 69 -9.32 6.11 10.69
C GLY A 69 -7.94 5.79 10.19
N ILE A 70 -7.23 6.83 9.78
CA ILE A 70 -5.90 6.78 9.20
C ILE A 70 -4.92 7.43 10.14
N HIS A 71 -3.96 6.67 10.63
CA HIS A 71 -2.81 7.20 11.37
C HIS A 71 -1.67 7.49 10.40
N GLY A 72 -1.06 8.66 10.51
CA GLY A 72 0.09 9.06 9.72
C GLY A 72 0.95 10.08 10.45
N LEU A 73 1.96 10.60 9.77
CA LEU A 73 2.75 11.74 10.24
C LEU A 73 2.38 12.96 9.41
N ILE A 74 2.38 14.14 10.03
CA ILE A 74 2.25 15.40 9.32
C ILE A 74 3.51 15.59 8.48
N TYR A 75 3.39 15.25 7.20
CA TYR A 75 4.49 15.30 6.25
C TYR A 75 4.67 16.70 5.64
N ARG A 76 3.58 17.42 5.50
CA ARG A 76 3.50 18.79 5.01
C ARG A 76 2.39 19.51 5.77
N ILE A 77 2.65 20.75 6.13
CA ILE A 77 1.65 21.65 6.67
C ILE A 77 1.83 23.04 6.05
N ALA A 78 0.72 23.68 5.73
CA ALA A 78 0.73 25.04 5.18
C ALA A 78 -0.46 25.82 5.73
N GLN A 79 -0.27 27.09 5.96
CA GLN A 79 -1.33 28.05 6.21
C GLN A 79 -1.78 28.66 4.88
N GLY A 80 -3.07 28.63 4.62
CA GLY A 80 -3.71 29.26 3.47
C GLY A 80 -4.27 30.64 3.82
N ASP A 81 -5.41 30.97 3.21
CA ASP A 81 -6.07 32.26 3.40
C ASP A 81 -6.61 32.42 4.83
N SER A 82 -6.43 33.62 5.38
CA SER A 82 -7.02 34.03 6.64
C SER A 82 -8.15 35.01 6.41
N GLY A 83 -9.36 34.62 6.81
CA GLY A 83 -10.53 35.48 6.84
C GLY A 83 -10.60 36.27 8.15
N GLN A 84 -11.72 36.94 8.38
CA GLN A 84 -11.96 37.71 9.61
C GLN A 84 -12.06 36.84 10.87
N ARG A 85 -12.48 35.57 10.72
CA ARG A 85 -12.74 34.67 11.82
C ARG A 85 -12.01 33.33 11.70
N LEU A 86 -11.88 32.83 10.50
CA LEU A 86 -11.32 31.49 10.25
C LEU A 86 -10.10 31.60 9.31
N THR A 87 -9.09 30.79 9.62
CA THR A 87 -7.89 30.60 8.82
C THR A 87 -7.90 29.17 8.26
N ARG A 88 -7.56 29.04 6.99
CA ARG A 88 -7.40 27.73 6.33
C ARG A 88 -6.00 27.18 6.55
N TYR A 89 -5.94 25.87 6.76
CA TYR A 89 -4.69 25.12 6.84
C TYR A 89 -4.77 23.91 5.92
N HIS A 90 -3.66 23.53 5.35
CA HIS A 90 -3.54 22.33 4.52
C HIS A 90 -2.52 21.40 5.16
N VAL A 91 -2.90 20.14 5.38
CA VAL A 91 -2.05 19.13 5.99
C VAL A 91 -1.99 17.93 5.06
N THR A 92 -0.78 17.41 4.85
CA THR A 92 -0.59 16.12 4.15
C THR A 92 -0.13 15.09 5.18
N LEU A 93 -0.90 14.02 5.34
CA LEU A 93 -0.53 12.86 6.15
C LEU A 93 0.11 11.79 5.27
N ARG A 94 1.23 11.24 5.73
CA ARG A 94 1.92 10.12 5.08
C ARG A 94 2.47 9.13 6.12
N PRO A 95 2.77 7.87 5.73
CA PRO A 95 3.46 6.95 6.63
C PRO A 95 4.91 7.37 6.83
N GLN A 96 5.52 6.96 7.95
CA GLN A 96 6.95 7.17 8.18
C GLN A 96 7.81 6.56 7.05
N LEU A 97 7.36 5.48 6.42
CA LEU A 97 7.99 4.87 5.25
C LEU A 97 8.26 5.89 4.12
N ALA A 98 7.44 6.93 3.97
CA ALA A 98 7.61 7.94 2.93
C ALA A 98 8.90 8.75 3.08
N TYR A 99 9.47 8.85 4.28
CA TYR A 99 10.74 9.55 4.50
C TYR A 99 11.93 8.86 3.84
N LEU A 100 11.84 7.55 3.61
CA LEU A 100 12.88 6.76 2.94
C LEU A 100 13.14 7.23 1.50
N ALA A 101 12.18 7.95 0.90
CA ALA A 101 12.35 8.54 -0.43
C ALA A 101 13.38 9.68 -0.47
N HIS A 102 13.71 10.29 0.69
CA HIS A 102 14.62 11.44 0.79
C HIS A 102 16.06 11.05 1.11
N ARG A 103 16.36 9.77 1.34
CA ARG A 103 17.72 9.31 1.60
C ARG A 103 18.20 8.42 0.46
N ILE A 104 19.19 8.91 -0.29
CA ILE A 104 19.85 8.17 -1.38
C ILE A 104 21.13 7.57 -0.82
N ASN A 105 21.40 6.31 -1.17
CA ASN A 105 22.56 5.58 -0.69
C ASN A 105 23.29 4.80 -1.77
N GLN A 106 24.57 4.51 -1.46
CA GLN A 106 25.43 3.59 -2.22
C GLN A 106 26.09 2.65 -1.23
N ARG A 107 25.59 1.44 -1.11
CA ARG A 107 26.06 0.47 -0.12
C ARG A 107 25.83 -0.97 -0.55
N ILE A 108 26.51 -1.86 0.14
CA ILE A 108 26.53 -3.29 -0.15
C ILE A 108 26.05 -4.05 1.08
N PHE A 109 25.18 -5.01 0.85
CA PHE A 109 24.75 -5.99 1.84
C PHE A 109 25.28 -7.36 1.43
N GLN A 110 25.87 -8.09 2.37
CA GLN A 110 26.44 -9.42 2.12
C GLN A 110 25.90 -10.42 3.13
N HIS A 111 25.62 -11.63 2.65
CA HIS A 111 25.14 -12.75 3.47
C HIS A 111 23.88 -12.41 4.29
N LEU A 112 22.97 -11.64 3.71
CA LEU A 112 21.68 -11.26 4.31
C LEU A 112 20.52 -11.68 3.43
N SER A 113 19.45 -12.16 4.06
CA SER A 113 18.17 -12.35 3.37
C SER A 113 17.49 -11.01 3.09
N VAL A 114 16.55 -10.98 2.14
CA VAL A 114 15.78 -9.78 1.82
C VAL A 114 15.08 -9.20 3.04
N GLU A 115 14.51 -10.05 3.90
CA GLU A 115 13.88 -9.67 5.16
C GLU A 115 14.84 -8.90 6.09
N LYS A 116 16.07 -9.45 6.29
CA LYS A 116 17.09 -8.80 7.11
C LYS A 116 17.54 -7.46 6.53
N ILE A 117 17.67 -7.36 5.20
CA ILE A 117 18.04 -6.12 4.53
C ILE A 117 16.94 -5.06 4.72
N ILE A 118 15.68 -5.43 4.49
CA ILE A 118 14.54 -4.52 4.67
C ILE A 118 14.47 -4.06 6.13
N SER A 119 14.55 -4.98 7.10
CA SER A 119 14.55 -4.65 8.52
C SER A 119 15.63 -3.64 8.88
N GLN A 120 16.87 -3.88 8.44
CA GLN A 120 17.98 -2.97 8.71
C GLN A 120 17.72 -1.57 8.16
N VAL A 121 17.21 -1.46 6.93
CA VAL A 121 16.91 -0.16 6.32
C VAL A 121 15.78 0.55 7.06
N LEU A 122 14.73 -0.14 7.48
CA LEU A 122 13.62 0.42 8.25
C LEU A 122 14.09 0.93 9.61
N GLU A 123 14.88 0.14 10.33
CA GLU A 123 15.41 0.48 11.67
C GLU A 123 16.35 1.69 11.63
N GLU A 124 17.14 1.83 10.57
CA GLU A 124 17.97 3.03 10.33
C GLU A 124 17.14 4.32 10.17
N HIS A 125 15.90 4.21 9.76
CA HIS A 125 14.93 5.30 9.69
C HIS A 125 14.05 5.42 10.95
N GLY A 126 14.37 4.69 12.02
CA GLY A 126 13.60 4.70 13.26
C GLY A 126 12.28 3.95 13.21
N ILE A 127 12.00 3.21 12.13
CA ILE A 127 10.86 2.31 12.06
C ILE A 127 11.24 1.01 12.77
N GLN A 128 10.85 0.91 14.05
CA GLN A 128 11.23 -0.21 14.91
C GLN A 128 10.35 -1.43 14.66
N SER A 129 10.77 -2.59 15.19
CA SER A 129 10.09 -3.88 14.99
C SER A 129 8.64 -3.97 15.49
N ASN A 130 8.18 -3.01 16.28
CA ASN A 130 6.76 -2.87 16.66
C ASN A 130 5.91 -2.15 15.60
N ALA A 131 6.54 -1.40 14.68
CA ALA A 131 5.88 -0.65 13.61
C ALA A 131 5.89 -1.37 12.26
N TYR A 132 6.52 -2.54 12.14
CA TYR A 132 6.44 -3.39 10.97
C TYR A 132 6.40 -4.87 11.33
N LYS A 133 5.92 -5.71 10.42
CA LYS A 133 5.93 -7.16 10.58
C LYS A 133 6.01 -7.86 9.22
N PHE A 134 6.62 -9.05 9.21
CA PHE A 134 6.60 -9.96 8.07
C PHE A 134 5.59 -11.07 8.34
N GLN A 135 4.68 -11.26 7.40
CA GLN A 135 3.68 -12.34 7.38
C GLN A 135 3.90 -13.16 6.10
N PHE A 136 4.97 -13.95 6.10
CA PHE A 136 5.30 -14.81 4.98
C PHE A 136 4.65 -16.17 5.11
N GLY A 137 4.30 -16.76 3.97
CA GLY A 137 3.89 -18.15 3.84
C GLY A 137 5.09 -19.10 4.03
N PRO A 138 5.03 -20.30 3.46
CA PRO A 138 6.12 -21.28 3.57
C PRO A 138 7.37 -20.90 2.76
N SER A 139 7.38 -19.76 2.10
CA SER A 139 8.52 -19.29 1.29
C SER A 139 9.72 -19.02 2.17
N VAL A 140 10.89 -19.51 1.74
CA VAL A 140 12.17 -19.24 2.38
C VAL A 140 12.99 -18.33 1.47
N TYR A 141 13.38 -17.18 1.98
CA TYR A 141 14.23 -16.24 1.26
C TYR A 141 15.69 -16.53 1.58
N PRO A 142 16.49 -16.98 0.59
CA PRO A 142 17.89 -17.32 0.83
C PRO A 142 18.70 -16.07 1.17
N GLU A 143 19.79 -16.27 1.91
CA GLU A 143 20.80 -15.24 2.09
C GLU A 143 21.45 -14.95 0.73
N ARG A 144 21.52 -13.66 0.39
CA ARG A 144 22.18 -13.19 -0.82
C ARG A 144 23.66 -13.05 -0.54
N GLU A 145 24.50 -13.63 -1.37
CA GLU A 145 25.93 -13.44 -1.26
C GLU A 145 26.28 -11.94 -1.40
N TYR A 146 25.55 -11.23 -2.26
CA TYR A 146 25.80 -9.86 -2.57
C TYR A 146 24.50 -9.15 -3.01
N CYS A 147 24.21 -8.00 -2.40
CA CYS A 147 23.10 -7.14 -2.77
C CYS A 147 23.53 -5.67 -2.71
N VAL A 148 23.36 -4.95 -3.79
CA VAL A 148 23.81 -3.57 -3.93
C VAL A 148 22.61 -2.64 -3.96
N GLN A 149 22.69 -1.59 -3.15
CA GLN A 149 21.95 -0.36 -3.37
C GLN A 149 22.89 0.62 -4.09
N TYR A 150 22.52 1.10 -5.27
CA TYR A 150 23.37 1.97 -6.06
C TYR A 150 22.61 3.16 -6.60
N ASP A 151 22.90 4.34 -6.06
CA ASP A 151 22.34 5.64 -6.47
C ASP A 151 20.80 5.66 -6.53
N GLU A 152 20.18 4.99 -5.57
CA GLU A 152 18.74 4.90 -5.42
C GLU A 152 18.30 5.27 -4.00
N SER A 153 17.06 5.76 -3.85
CA SER A 153 16.51 6.05 -2.52
C SER A 153 16.29 4.76 -1.73
N ASP A 154 16.33 4.86 -0.39
CA ASP A 154 16.05 3.72 0.47
C ASP A 154 14.65 3.15 0.23
N LEU A 155 13.67 3.99 -0.08
CA LEU A 155 12.33 3.53 -0.45
C LEU A 155 12.34 2.73 -1.74
N HIS A 156 12.97 3.25 -2.80
CA HIS A 156 13.05 2.54 -4.08
C HIS A 156 13.77 1.20 -3.94
N PHE A 157 14.86 1.18 -3.16
CA PHE A 157 15.61 -0.04 -2.88
C PHE A 157 14.75 -1.11 -2.22
N ILE A 158 13.99 -0.77 -1.16
CA ILE A 158 13.07 -1.72 -0.51
C ILE A 158 12.00 -2.19 -1.50
N GLN A 159 11.39 -1.28 -2.26
CA GLN A 159 10.33 -1.63 -3.22
C GLN A 159 10.86 -2.56 -4.32
N ARG A 160 12.05 -2.30 -4.83
CA ARG A 160 12.70 -3.16 -5.84
C ARG A 160 12.98 -4.57 -5.29
N LEU A 161 13.46 -4.68 -4.05
CA LEU A 161 13.67 -5.97 -3.40
C LEU A 161 12.35 -6.72 -3.18
N CYS A 162 11.31 -6.02 -2.77
CA CYS A 162 9.97 -6.59 -2.61
C CYS A 162 9.40 -7.08 -3.95
N GLU A 163 9.53 -6.28 -5.02
CA GLU A 163 9.07 -6.64 -6.36
C GLU A 163 9.78 -7.89 -6.89
N GLU A 164 11.11 -7.97 -6.71
CA GLU A 164 11.92 -9.12 -7.13
C GLU A 164 11.48 -10.41 -6.45
N GLU A 165 11.19 -10.35 -5.14
CA GLU A 165 10.81 -11.52 -4.34
C GLU A 165 9.31 -11.84 -4.37
N GLY A 166 8.49 -10.96 -4.94
CA GLY A 166 7.04 -11.06 -4.90
C GLY A 166 6.45 -10.78 -3.53
N ILE A 167 7.10 -9.91 -2.78
CA ILE A 167 6.63 -9.41 -1.49
C ILE A 167 5.81 -8.15 -1.75
N HIS A 168 4.62 -8.10 -1.19
CA HIS A 168 3.80 -6.89 -1.16
C HIS A 168 3.79 -6.31 0.25
N TYR A 169 3.37 -5.06 0.39
CA TYR A 169 3.11 -4.47 1.69
C TYR A 169 1.83 -3.64 1.70
N HIS A 170 1.24 -3.52 2.89
CA HIS A 170 0.08 -2.65 3.17
C HIS A 170 0.19 -2.10 4.58
N PHE A 171 -0.71 -1.17 4.93
CA PHE A 171 -0.73 -0.57 6.25
C PHE A 171 -1.95 -1.03 7.05
N GLN A 172 -1.77 -1.23 8.34
CA GLN A 172 -2.83 -1.43 9.31
C GLN A 172 -2.82 -0.23 10.26
N HIS A 173 -3.96 0.45 10.34
CA HIS A 173 -4.09 1.66 11.13
C HIS A 173 -4.77 1.41 12.46
N SER A 174 -4.36 2.15 13.47
CA SER A 174 -5.02 2.30 14.75
C SER A 174 -4.88 3.76 15.21
N GLU A 175 -5.60 4.15 16.22
CA GLU A 175 -5.48 5.49 16.80
C GLU A 175 -4.06 5.78 17.34
N GLN A 176 -3.37 4.75 17.81
CA GLN A 176 -2.03 4.85 18.43
C GLN A 176 -0.87 4.71 17.43
N GLY A 177 -1.13 4.32 16.17
CA GLY A 177 -0.06 4.11 15.20
C GLY A 177 -0.52 3.39 13.95
N HIS A 178 0.40 3.25 13.02
CA HIS A 178 0.22 2.39 11.85
C HIS A 178 1.33 1.33 11.81
N VAL A 179 0.98 0.14 11.36
CA VAL A 179 1.90 -0.99 11.21
C VAL A 179 2.05 -1.32 9.73
N LEU A 180 3.30 -1.35 9.26
CA LEU A 180 3.66 -1.79 7.93
C LEU A 180 3.72 -3.32 7.88
N VAL A 181 2.88 -3.94 7.07
CA VAL A 181 2.76 -5.40 6.97
C VAL A 181 3.30 -5.85 5.62
N PHE A 182 4.37 -6.64 5.64
CA PHE A 182 4.91 -7.31 4.46
C PHE A 182 4.34 -8.72 4.35
N GLY A 183 3.92 -9.11 3.17
CA GLY A 183 3.39 -10.43 2.87
C GLY A 183 3.82 -10.94 1.51
N ASP A 184 3.77 -12.24 1.30
CA ASP A 184 4.14 -12.91 0.05
C ASP A 184 3.03 -13.82 -0.49
N ASP A 185 1.87 -13.81 0.18
CA ASP A 185 0.71 -14.61 -0.17
C ASP A 185 -0.59 -13.83 0.07
N GLN A 186 -1.62 -14.13 -0.71
CA GLN A 186 -2.91 -13.46 -0.63
C GLN A 186 -3.67 -13.74 0.67
N THR A 187 -3.32 -14.78 1.41
CA THR A 187 -3.98 -15.15 2.67
C THR A 187 -3.71 -14.19 3.81
N VAL A 188 -2.73 -13.31 3.68
CA VAL A 188 -2.43 -12.27 4.70
C VAL A 188 -3.45 -11.14 4.72
N PHE A 189 -4.24 -10.98 3.65
CA PHE A 189 -5.23 -9.91 3.56
C PHE A 189 -6.51 -10.27 4.32
N PRO A 190 -6.93 -9.42 5.27
CA PRO A 190 -8.17 -9.62 6.01
C PRO A 190 -9.40 -9.38 5.11
N LYS A 191 -10.54 -9.88 5.56
CA LYS A 191 -11.82 -9.70 4.87
C LYS A 191 -12.64 -8.63 5.57
N LEU A 192 -13.19 -7.71 4.77
CA LEU A 192 -14.21 -6.77 5.21
C LEU A 192 -15.59 -7.42 5.27
N ALA A 193 -16.51 -6.76 5.94
CA ALA A 193 -17.92 -7.13 5.90
C ALA A 193 -18.46 -7.08 4.45
N SER A 194 -19.48 -7.89 4.18
CA SER A 194 -20.12 -7.88 2.86
C SER A 194 -20.77 -6.53 2.58
N THR A 195 -20.54 -5.99 1.38
CA THR A 195 -21.16 -4.75 0.90
C THR A 195 -21.99 -5.06 -0.34
N ALA A 196 -23.25 -4.65 -0.32
CA ALA A 196 -24.16 -4.89 -1.42
C ALA A 196 -23.90 -3.91 -2.59
N TYR A 197 -24.06 -4.39 -3.80
CA TYR A 197 -24.16 -3.51 -4.97
C TYR A 197 -25.58 -2.95 -5.07
N GLN A 198 -25.68 -1.64 -5.17
CA GLN A 198 -26.93 -0.95 -5.47
C GLN A 198 -26.62 0.22 -6.37
N GLN A 199 -27.00 0.09 -7.64
CA GLN A 199 -26.79 1.16 -8.61
C GLN A 199 -27.46 2.44 -8.11
N ASP A 200 -26.77 3.57 -8.28
CA ASP A 200 -27.28 4.89 -7.92
C ASP A 200 -28.58 5.18 -8.67
N SER A 201 -29.69 5.12 -7.95
CA SER A 201 -31.06 5.36 -8.46
C SER A 201 -31.65 6.67 -7.94
N GLY A 202 -30.85 7.49 -7.22
CA GLY A 202 -31.31 8.71 -6.55
C GLY A 202 -32.06 8.44 -5.25
N LEU A 203 -32.19 7.18 -4.83
CA LEU A 203 -32.71 6.80 -3.51
C LEU A 203 -31.52 6.62 -2.56
N VAL A 204 -31.66 7.11 -1.34
CA VAL A 204 -30.68 6.90 -0.27
C VAL A 204 -30.81 5.47 0.23
N ALA A 205 -29.74 4.69 0.18
CA ALA A 205 -29.70 3.40 0.82
C ALA A 205 -29.60 3.57 2.35
N ASP A 206 -30.22 2.68 3.10
CA ASP A 206 -30.14 2.69 4.57
C ASP A 206 -28.74 2.32 5.06
N ASP A 207 -28.05 1.43 4.33
CA ASP A 207 -26.68 0.98 4.60
C ASP A 207 -25.74 1.41 3.46
N PRO A 208 -24.42 1.59 3.72
CA PRO A 208 -23.44 1.89 2.68
C PRO A 208 -23.37 0.79 1.62
N VAL A 209 -23.27 1.20 0.35
CA VAL A 209 -23.34 0.30 -0.82
C VAL A 209 -22.24 0.57 -1.84
N ILE A 210 -21.97 -0.39 -2.72
CA ILE A 210 -21.19 -0.18 -3.94
C ILE A 210 -22.14 0.37 -4.99
N LYS A 211 -21.94 1.62 -5.42
CA LYS A 211 -22.82 2.34 -6.36
C LYS A 211 -22.49 2.05 -7.82
N ARG A 212 -21.20 1.86 -8.10
CA ARG A 212 -20.67 1.52 -9.42
C ARG A 212 -19.68 0.39 -9.30
N PHE A 213 -19.68 -0.49 -10.28
CA PHE A 213 -18.70 -1.57 -10.38
C PHE A 213 -18.50 -1.90 -11.86
N ALA A 214 -17.27 -1.88 -12.32
CA ALA A 214 -16.90 -2.18 -13.69
C ALA A 214 -15.68 -3.08 -13.71
N LEU A 215 -15.61 -4.01 -14.66
CA LEU A 215 -14.52 -4.95 -14.84
C LEU A 215 -13.82 -4.71 -16.17
N ARG A 216 -12.50 -4.69 -16.15
CA ARG A 216 -11.62 -4.63 -17.33
C ARG A 216 -10.76 -5.87 -17.39
N LEU A 217 -10.67 -6.47 -18.57
CA LEU A 217 -9.68 -7.48 -18.91
C LEU A 217 -8.69 -6.89 -19.89
N GLU A 218 -7.41 -7.11 -19.67
CA GLU A 218 -6.35 -6.57 -20.52
C GLU A 218 -5.29 -7.62 -20.81
N THR A 219 -4.82 -7.67 -22.06
CA THR A 219 -3.78 -8.60 -22.48
C THR A 219 -2.46 -8.33 -21.72
N ARG A 220 -1.87 -9.41 -21.18
CA ARG A 220 -0.59 -9.38 -20.44
C ARG A 220 0.29 -10.54 -20.87
N SER A 221 1.59 -10.43 -20.57
CA SER A 221 2.52 -11.54 -20.75
C SER A 221 2.03 -12.79 -20.03
N ASN A 222 2.12 -13.92 -20.67
CA ASN A 222 1.63 -15.21 -20.16
C ASN A 222 2.71 -16.26 -20.02
N ARG A 223 3.96 -15.91 -20.40
CA ARG A 223 5.15 -16.73 -20.21
C ARG A 223 6.32 -15.86 -19.78
N VAL A 224 7.08 -16.35 -18.81
CA VAL A 224 8.36 -15.76 -18.39
C VAL A 224 9.43 -16.83 -18.49
N THR A 225 10.52 -16.51 -19.17
CA THR A 225 11.70 -17.36 -19.25
C THR A 225 12.90 -16.58 -18.73
N ARG A 226 13.54 -17.11 -17.70
CA ARG A 226 14.79 -16.57 -17.16
C ARG A 226 15.92 -17.53 -17.44
N ARG A 227 17.02 -17.01 -17.96
CA ARG A 227 18.21 -17.78 -18.25
C ARG A 227 19.42 -17.15 -17.63
N ASP A 228 20.34 -17.98 -17.14
CA ASP A 228 21.61 -17.54 -16.59
C ASP A 228 22.74 -18.48 -16.99
N TYR A 229 23.96 -18.15 -16.58
CA TYR A 229 25.14 -18.94 -16.85
C TYR A 229 25.94 -19.18 -15.56
N ASN A 230 26.14 -20.45 -15.22
CA ASN A 230 26.99 -20.81 -14.09
C ASN A 230 28.38 -21.17 -14.61
N PHE A 231 29.37 -20.31 -14.36
CA PHE A 231 30.77 -20.51 -14.81
C PHE A 231 31.47 -21.68 -14.12
N GLU A 232 31.05 -22.05 -12.90
CA GLU A 232 31.59 -23.24 -12.19
C GLU A 232 31.03 -24.55 -12.75
N LYS A 233 29.81 -24.51 -13.31
CA LYS A 233 29.11 -25.65 -13.89
C LYS A 233 28.61 -25.34 -15.31
N PRO A 234 29.52 -25.07 -16.27
CA PRO A 234 29.15 -24.54 -17.61
C PRO A 234 28.28 -25.46 -18.46
N LYS A 235 28.21 -26.75 -18.10
CA LYS A 235 27.34 -27.74 -18.78
C LYS A 235 25.92 -27.78 -18.25
N LEU A 236 25.66 -27.11 -17.12
CA LEU A 236 24.33 -27.05 -16.52
C LEU A 236 23.51 -25.98 -17.25
N LEU A 237 22.37 -26.38 -17.84
CA LEU A 237 21.45 -25.42 -18.42
C LEU A 237 20.73 -24.69 -17.28
N MET A 238 21.08 -23.42 -17.13
CA MET A 238 20.49 -22.50 -16.16
C MET A 238 19.33 -21.77 -16.83
N GLU A 239 18.21 -22.48 -16.98
CA GLU A 239 16.98 -21.95 -17.55
C GLU A 239 15.80 -22.33 -16.67
N ALA A 240 14.94 -21.36 -16.41
CA ALA A 240 13.71 -21.54 -15.68
C ALA A 240 12.59 -20.78 -16.41
N ALA A 241 11.52 -21.46 -16.71
CA ALA A 241 10.33 -20.89 -17.33
C ALA A 241 9.10 -21.15 -16.48
N PHE A 242 8.18 -20.19 -16.50
CA PHE A 242 6.86 -20.31 -15.92
C PHE A 242 5.82 -19.73 -16.89
N ASN A 243 4.73 -20.43 -17.11
CA ASN A 243 3.70 -20.06 -18.09
C ASN A 243 2.30 -20.28 -17.54
N SER A 244 1.39 -19.45 -18.00
CA SER A 244 -0.05 -19.61 -17.81
C SER A 244 -0.69 -20.28 -19.03
N GLU A 245 -1.92 -20.73 -18.89
CA GLU A 245 -2.66 -21.45 -19.96
C GLU A 245 -3.28 -20.52 -21.03
N PHE A 246 -3.06 -19.20 -20.92
CA PHE A 246 -3.69 -18.23 -21.82
C PHE A 246 -2.96 -18.10 -23.18
N GLN A 247 -3.72 -17.70 -24.21
CA GLN A 247 -3.23 -17.38 -25.53
C GLN A 247 -3.44 -15.88 -25.85
N PRO A 248 -2.67 -15.23 -26.73
CA PRO A 248 -1.52 -15.79 -27.47
C PRO A 248 -0.28 -15.95 -26.57
N ASP A 249 0.75 -16.65 -27.08
CA ASP A 249 2.04 -16.81 -26.41
C ASP A 249 2.81 -15.48 -26.43
N LEU A 250 2.86 -14.82 -25.27
CA LEU A 250 3.53 -13.53 -25.04
C LEU A 250 4.62 -13.73 -24.00
N GLU A 251 5.82 -13.98 -24.47
CA GLU A 251 6.98 -14.26 -23.64
C GLU A 251 7.70 -13.00 -23.19
N ASP A 252 8.02 -12.96 -21.90
CA ASP A 252 9.04 -12.10 -21.30
C ASP A 252 10.29 -12.94 -21.05
N TYR A 253 11.38 -12.63 -21.82
CA TYR A 253 12.65 -13.34 -21.74
C TYR A 253 13.72 -12.46 -21.13
N ASP A 254 14.36 -12.97 -20.05
CA ASP A 254 15.35 -12.23 -19.28
C ASP A 254 16.69 -12.99 -19.20
N TYR A 255 17.77 -12.27 -19.56
CA TYR A 255 19.16 -12.74 -19.45
C TYR A 255 20.10 -11.55 -19.20
N PRO A 256 20.93 -11.58 -18.16
CA PRO A 256 21.09 -12.62 -17.14
C PRO A 256 19.93 -12.62 -16.11
N GLY A 257 19.43 -13.80 -15.77
CA GLY A 257 18.29 -13.99 -14.87
C GLY A 257 18.60 -13.83 -13.39
N SER A 258 19.85 -13.54 -13.04
CA SER A 258 20.33 -13.27 -11.67
C SER A 258 20.09 -14.41 -10.67
N PHE A 259 20.35 -15.67 -11.09
CA PHE A 259 20.25 -16.83 -10.21
C PHE A 259 21.38 -17.84 -10.47
N VAL A 260 21.85 -18.50 -9.41
CA VAL A 260 22.89 -19.53 -9.46
C VAL A 260 22.33 -20.93 -9.22
N GLU A 261 21.08 -21.02 -8.71
CA GLU A 261 20.36 -22.26 -8.46
C GLU A 261 19.05 -22.31 -9.22
N ARG A 262 18.75 -23.46 -9.81
CA ARG A 262 17.57 -23.61 -10.68
C ARG A 262 16.26 -23.36 -9.96
N GLU A 263 16.12 -23.75 -8.72
CA GLU A 263 14.91 -23.51 -7.91
C GLU A 263 14.70 -22.00 -7.66
N ARG A 264 15.78 -21.26 -7.46
CA ARG A 264 15.73 -19.81 -7.38
C ARG A 264 15.22 -19.18 -8.69
N GLY A 265 15.73 -19.65 -9.83
CA GLY A 265 15.26 -19.22 -11.15
C GLY A 265 13.78 -19.46 -11.36
N LYS A 266 13.26 -20.63 -10.94
CA LYS A 266 11.82 -20.93 -11.01
C LYS A 266 10.99 -19.99 -10.13
N HIS A 267 11.45 -19.72 -8.90
CA HIS A 267 10.78 -18.78 -8.01
C HIS A 267 10.68 -17.40 -8.66
N LEU A 268 11.79 -16.86 -9.16
CA LEU A 268 11.84 -15.55 -9.80
C LEU A 268 10.95 -15.49 -11.07
N ALA A 269 11.00 -16.52 -11.92
CA ALA A 269 10.15 -16.58 -13.11
C ALA A 269 8.65 -16.62 -12.75
N LYS A 270 8.27 -17.37 -11.70
CA LYS A 270 6.91 -17.42 -11.19
C LYS A 270 6.45 -16.04 -10.69
N ARG A 271 7.24 -15.38 -9.84
CA ARG A 271 6.90 -14.05 -9.28
C ARG A 271 6.79 -12.98 -10.36
N THR A 272 7.69 -13.04 -11.37
CA THR A 272 7.60 -12.14 -12.53
C THR A 272 6.31 -12.34 -13.32
N LEU A 273 5.89 -13.60 -13.55
CA LEU A 273 4.62 -13.87 -14.24
C LEU A 273 3.42 -13.40 -13.41
N GLU A 274 3.40 -13.64 -12.12
CA GLU A 274 2.36 -13.14 -11.20
C GLU A 274 2.26 -11.62 -11.25
N ARG A 275 3.39 -10.90 -11.26
CA ARG A 275 3.44 -9.44 -11.42
C ARG A 275 2.83 -8.99 -12.74
N HIS A 276 3.22 -9.60 -13.87
CA HIS A 276 2.66 -9.27 -15.19
C HIS A 276 1.14 -9.48 -15.26
N ARG A 277 0.62 -10.39 -14.47
CA ARG A 277 -0.79 -10.74 -14.49
C ARG A 277 -1.62 -10.12 -13.38
N SER A 278 -1.01 -9.36 -12.48
CA SER A 278 -1.70 -8.75 -11.33
C SER A 278 -2.85 -7.82 -11.74
N ASP A 279 -2.77 -7.19 -12.91
CA ASP A 279 -3.77 -6.28 -13.48
C ASP A 279 -4.43 -6.81 -14.76
N TYR A 280 -4.29 -8.12 -15.06
CA TYR A 280 -5.01 -8.78 -16.16
C TYR A 280 -6.52 -8.63 -16.02
N GLU A 281 -7.02 -8.79 -14.81
CA GLU A 281 -8.42 -8.61 -14.42
C GLU A 281 -8.46 -7.54 -13.33
N LEU A 282 -8.99 -6.37 -13.67
CA LEU A 282 -9.07 -5.23 -12.77
C LEU A 282 -10.49 -4.70 -12.73
N ALA A 283 -11.06 -4.66 -11.51
CA ALA A 283 -12.33 -4.00 -11.26
C ALA A 283 -12.12 -2.59 -10.74
N SER A 284 -13.02 -1.68 -11.08
CA SER A 284 -13.10 -0.33 -10.53
C SER A 284 -14.53 -0.03 -10.10
N GLY A 285 -14.70 0.71 -9.01
CA GLY A 285 -16.02 1.00 -8.46
C GLY A 285 -16.06 2.30 -7.68
N GLU A 286 -17.26 2.68 -7.30
CA GLU A 286 -17.55 3.81 -6.40
C GLU A 286 -18.45 3.31 -5.26
N SER A 287 -18.21 3.81 -4.07
CA SER A 287 -18.93 3.41 -2.85
C SER A 287 -19.06 4.59 -1.89
N ASP A 288 -20.06 4.55 -1.03
CA ASP A 288 -20.16 5.39 0.16
C ASP A 288 -19.79 4.64 1.44
N GLN A 289 -19.18 3.45 1.31
CA GLN A 289 -18.69 2.67 2.45
C GLN A 289 -17.35 3.25 2.96
N PRO A 290 -17.34 3.92 4.11
CA PRO A 290 -16.13 4.59 4.63
C PRO A 290 -15.09 3.61 5.21
N LEU A 291 -15.43 2.33 5.32
CA LEU A 291 -14.55 1.29 5.88
C LEU A 291 -13.77 0.51 4.82
N LEU A 292 -13.85 0.91 3.55
CA LEU A 292 -13.00 0.32 2.52
C LEU A 292 -11.55 0.74 2.75
N VAL A 293 -10.65 -0.24 2.74
CA VAL A 293 -9.22 -0.06 3.00
C VAL A 293 -8.43 -0.92 2.01
N SER A 294 -7.34 -0.41 1.47
CA SER A 294 -6.46 -1.20 0.61
C SER A 294 -5.86 -2.39 1.35
N GLY A 295 -5.48 -3.44 0.63
CA GLY A 295 -4.97 -4.67 1.26
C GLY A 295 -6.04 -5.45 2.04
N HIS A 296 -7.31 -5.31 1.68
CA HIS A 296 -8.42 -6.07 2.27
C HIS A 296 -9.30 -6.68 1.18
N TYR A 297 -9.96 -7.79 1.50
CA TYR A 297 -10.96 -8.36 0.61
C TYR A 297 -12.34 -7.72 0.85
N LEU A 298 -12.90 -7.16 -0.21
CA LEU A 298 -14.30 -6.77 -0.30
C LEU A 298 -15.13 -8.00 -0.69
N SER A 299 -16.14 -8.36 0.09
CA SER A 299 -17.16 -9.33 -0.30
C SER A 299 -18.30 -8.58 -1.01
N LEU A 300 -18.30 -8.56 -2.35
CA LEU A 300 -19.36 -7.96 -3.14
C LEU A 300 -20.58 -8.89 -3.17
N SER A 301 -21.78 -8.34 -3.03
CA SER A 301 -23.04 -9.06 -3.07
C SER A 301 -24.12 -8.28 -3.82
N ALA A 302 -25.21 -8.96 -4.18
CA ALA A 302 -26.38 -8.38 -4.87
C ALA A 302 -26.10 -7.72 -6.24
N HIS A 303 -24.95 -8.00 -6.87
CA HIS A 303 -24.70 -7.55 -8.23
C HIS A 303 -25.54 -8.36 -9.23
N PRO A 304 -26.16 -7.75 -10.27
CA PRO A 304 -26.99 -8.45 -11.27
C PRO A 304 -26.22 -9.55 -12.03
N ARG A 305 -24.91 -9.37 -12.19
CA ARG A 305 -24.01 -10.38 -12.74
C ARG A 305 -23.50 -11.27 -11.62
N GLU A 306 -24.06 -12.45 -11.50
CA GLU A 306 -23.82 -13.37 -10.36
C GLU A 306 -22.35 -13.71 -10.15
N GLU A 307 -21.56 -13.88 -11.23
CA GLU A 307 -20.12 -14.20 -11.19
C GLU A 307 -19.30 -13.12 -10.49
N TRP A 308 -19.80 -11.89 -10.37
CA TRP A 308 -19.12 -10.80 -9.70
C TRP A 308 -19.39 -10.74 -8.20
N ASN A 309 -20.38 -11.50 -7.71
CA ASN A 309 -20.69 -11.65 -6.30
C ASN A 309 -19.67 -12.57 -5.62
N GLN A 310 -18.44 -12.08 -5.45
CA GLN A 310 -17.31 -12.79 -4.91
C GLN A 310 -16.40 -11.90 -4.09
N LEU A 311 -15.26 -12.42 -3.65
CA LEU A 311 -14.23 -11.65 -2.96
C LEU A 311 -13.37 -10.91 -3.99
N TRP A 312 -13.24 -9.61 -3.78
CA TRP A 312 -12.36 -8.73 -4.55
C TRP A 312 -11.29 -8.15 -3.65
N LEU A 313 -10.02 -8.27 -4.03
CA LEU A 313 -8.93 -7.63 -3.31
C LEU A 313 -8.91 -6.14 -3.66
N LEU A 314 -9.05 -5.29 -2.66
CA LEU A 314 -8.91 -3.84 -2.81
C LEU A 314 -7.43 -3.49 -2.91
N THR A 315 -6.97 -3.24 -4.12
CA THR A 315 -5.57 -2.91 -4.39
C THR A 315 -5.27 -1.43 -4.21
N GLU A 316 -6.29 -0.59 -4.41
CA GLU A 316 -6.22 0.88 -4.28
C GLU A 316 -7.58 1.45 -3.87
N ILE A 317 -7.56 2.45 -3.02
CA ILE A 317 -8.71 3.26 -2.58
C ILE A 317 -8.34 4.74 -2.74
#